data_d9eed16fac8ec0746ca668d5586bc343
#
_entry.id   d9eed16fac8ec0746ca668d5586bc343
#
_cell.length_a   1.000
_cell.length_b   1.000
_cell.length_c   1.000
_cell.angle_alpha   90.00
_cell.angle_beta   90.00
_cell.angle_gamma   90.00
#
_symmetry.space_group_name_H-M   'P 1'
#
loop_
_entity.id
_entity.type
_entity.pdbx_description
1 polymer ?
#
loop_
_entity_poly.entity_id
_entity_poly.type
_entity_poly.pdbx_seq_one_letter_code
_entity_poly.pdbx_strand_id
1 'polypeptide(L)'
;MKRRNFIKLTSTASAAGLLPIQLNASFKFLNSFSNCDFSNRKIVLIELAGGNDGLNTVIPLSVYSDYVGMRPNIHVPSSLVLPLSNIDSNLAGTNQDIGLHPKLSGMYNLFDQDQLKIIQSVGYPSANRSHFASIDIYNTGNDGSNWNNGQNSGWIGRFMENHYADLLPTNFPMGVQIGSRNTSLGFHGLNEHGLAVNLSGQDSENFYSVLSGLSGEYPSEFPDSHYGNELQYIVDTDAASNVYAQAISNSFNSGSNFSGANYPDTDLADQLKTVARLIRGGIQTKVYMVRLGGFDTHNNQVQGQGDIQGKHYNLLDELSTAVEAFMSDVNSDSIGDDIVGLTVSEFGRKAQENGSNGTDHGQVAPAFVFGKPINSGVSGVNVDFSEATASNNFQIESVQFDYRQTLATIMQDFLGSN
;
A
#
# COMPACT_ATOMS: atom_id res chain seq x y z
N MET A 1 -2.25 -19.32 -5.27
CA MET A 1 -1.31 -19.90 -4.25
C MET A 1 -2.02 -19.92 -2.90
N LYS A 2 -2.01 -21.04 -2.13
CA LYS A 2 -2.69 -21.06 -0.81
C LYS A 2 -1.96 -20.11 0.15
N ARG A 3 -2.69 -19.41 1.05
CA ARG A 3 -2.11 -18.50 2.10
C ARG A 3 -0.87 -19.10 2.77
N ARG A 4 -0.94 -20.39 3.08
CA ARG A 4 0.16 -21.14 3.68
C ARG A 4 1.39 -21.27 2.76
N ASN A 5 1.19 -21.33 1.46
CA ASN A 5 2.28 -21.43 0.47
C ASN A 5 2.90 -20.07 0.18
N PHE A 6 2.11 -18.99 0.18
CA PHE A 6 2.63 -17.62 0.08
C PHE A 6 3.54 -17.32 1.28
N ILE A 7 3.06 -17.58 2.50
CA ILE A 7 3.86 -17.40 3.73
C ILE A 7 5.12 -18.26 3.68
N LYS A 8 5.06 -19.49 3.14
CA LYS A 8 6.24 -20.35 2.98
C LYS A 8 7.21 -19.86 1.91
N LEU A 9 6.73 -19.33 0.78
CA LEU A 9 7.57 -18.79 -0.29
C LEU A 9 8.23 -17.47 0.10
N THR A 10 7.59 -16.69 0.96
CA THR A 10 8.16 -15.45 1.50
C THR A 10 9.11 -15.70 2.68
N SER A 11 9.06 -16.90 3.32
CA SER A 11 9.82 -17.27 4.52
C SER A 11 10.85 -18.38 4.31
N THR A 12 11.32 -18.63 3.09
CA THR A 12 12.27 -19.73 2.79
C THR A 12 13.66 -19.58 3.42
N ALA A 13 13.82 -18.75 4.42
CA ALA A 13 15.07 -18.65 5.17
C ALA A 13 14.84 -18.54 6.66
N SER A 14 14.12 -19.47 7.29
CA SER A 14 14.44 -19.83 8.69
C SER A 14 13.40 -20.79 9.28
N ALA A 15 13.77 -22.03 9.43
CA ALA A 15 13.15 -22.99 10.32
C ALA A 15 13.70 -22.78 11.75
N ALA A 16 13.43 -21.61 12.35
CA ALA A 16 13.72 -21.39 13.76
C ALA A 16 12.76 -20.33 14.32
N GLY A 17 11.80 -20.76 15.11
CA GLY A 17 10.99 -19.87 15.94
C GLY A 17 9.65 -19.46 15.36
N LEU A 18 8.85 -20.42 14.90
CA LEU A 18 7.42 -20.24 14.78
C LEU A 18 6.83 -20.19 16.19
N LEU A 19 6.74 -18.99 16.77
CA LEU A 19 5.66 -18.75 17.72
C LEU A 19 4.35 -19.06 16.96
N PRO A 20 3.39 -19.80 17.55
CA PRO A 20 2.11 -20.02 16.92
C PRO A 20 1.40 -18.68 16.80
N ILE A 21 1.59 -17.98 15.69
CA ILE A 21 0.66 -16.93 15.29
C ILE A 21 -0.65 -17.69 15.14
N GLN A 22 -1.59 -17.46 16.05
CA GLN A 22 -2.94 -17.97 15.89
C GLN A 22 -3.48 -17.30 14.61
N LEU A 23 -3.37 -18.03 13.51
CA LEU A 23 -4.05 -17.70 12.28
C LEU A 23 -5.55 -17.84 12.58
N ASN A 24 -6.14 -16.78 13.09
CA ASN A 24 -7.59 -16.71 13.19
C ASN A 24 -8.13 -16.86 11.76
N ALA A 25 -8.79 -18.00 11.52
CA ALA A 25 -9.37 -18.40 10.24
C ALA A 25 -10.48 -17.45 9.74
N SER A 26 -10.68 -16.33 10.42
CA SER A 26 -11.79 -15.38 10.21
C SER A 26 -11.35 -14.04 9.63
N PHE A 27 -10.08 -13.85 9.23
CA PHE A 27 -9.66 -12.59 8.63
C PHE A 27 -10.13 -12.54 7.18
N LYS A 28 -11.39 -12.16 6.97
CA LYS A 28 -11.99 -11.93 5.65
C LYS A 28 -12.42 -10.48 5.57
N PHE A 29 -11.69 -9.67 4.82
CA PHE A 29 -12.08 -8.29 4.52
C PHE A 29 -12.59 -8.13 3.08
N LEU A 30 -12.68 -9.21 2.33
CA LEU A 30 -13.21 -9.25 0.97
C LEU A 30 -14.53 -10.01 0.93
N ASN A 31 -15.44 -9.58 0.08
CA ASN A 31 -16.66 -10.29 -0.20
C ASN A 31 -16.35 -11.64 -0.83
N SER A 32 -17.13 -12.70 -0.52
CA SER A 32 -16.97 -13.98 -1.19
C SER A 32 -17.50 -13.85 -2.62
N PHE A 33 -16.62 -14.02 -3.59
CA PHE A 33 -16.97 -13.98 -5.00
C PHE A 33 -17.21 -15.40 -5.52
N SER A 34 -18.46 -15.77 -5.72
CA SER A 34 -18.80 -16.97 -6.46
C SER A 34 -18.93 -16.63 -7.94
N ASN A 35 -18.16 -17.26 -8.81
CA ASN A 35 -18.18 -17.12 -10.27
C ASN A 35 -17.71 -15.77 -10.83
N CYS A 36 -16.56 -15.25 -10.40
CA CYS A 36 -16.04 -14.00 -10.91
C CYS A 36 -14.93 -14.21 -11.94
N ASP A 37 -15.01 -13.44 -13.01
CA ASP A 37 -13.89 -13.24 -13.92
C ASP A 37 -12.84 -12.36 -13.23
N PHE A 38 -11.75 -12.97 -12.79
CA PHE A 38 -10.63 -12.25 -12.16
C PHE A 38 -9.81 -11.43 -13.16
N SER A 39 -10.11 -11.50 -14.45
CA SER A 39 -9.30 -10.87 -15.51
C SER A 39 -9.26 -9.34 -15.40
N ASN A 40 -10.34 -8.72 -14.94
CA ASN A 40 -10.44 -7.26 -14.85
C ASN A 40 -9.98 -6.67 -13.51
N ARG A 41 -9.74 -7.48 -12.49
CA ARG A 41 -9.41 -7.01 -11.14
C ARG A 41 -8.04 -6.35 -11.05
N LYS A 42 -7.99 -5.27 -10.30
CA LYS A 42 -6.83 -4.41 -10.15
C LYS A 42 -6.62 -4.00 -8.70
N ILE A 43 -5.37 -3.92 -8.29
CA ILE A 43 -4.97 -3.43 -6.96
C ILE A 43 -4.32 -2.07 -7.10
N VAL A 44 -4.67 -1.16 -6.21
CA VAL A 44 -4.01 0.15 -6.05
C VAL A 44 -3.36 0.19 -4.67
N LEU A 45 -2.03 0.17 -4.64
CA LEU A 45 -1.25 0.31 -3.42
C LEU A 45 -0.86 1.77 -3.23
N ILE A 46 -1.15 2.34 -2.07
CA ILE A 46 -0.72 3.69 -1.68
C ILE A 46 0.37 3.57 -0.63
N GLU A 47 1.60 3.85 -0.99
CA GLU A 47 2.73 3.90 -0.08
C GLU A 47 2.70 5.19 0.73
N LEU A 48 2.52 5.09 2.05
CA LEU A 48 2.64 6.19 3.02
C LEU A 48 4.08 6.24 3.53
N ALA A 49 4.97 6.86 2.74
CA ALA A 49 6.40 6.77 2.97
C ALA A 49 6.89 7.69 4.08
N GLY A 50 7.56 7.11 5.04
CA GLY A 50 8.11 7.79 6.22
C GLY A 50 7.62 7.25 7.55
N GLY A 51 6.74 6.24 7.57
CA GLY A 51 6.19 5.67 8.80
C GLY A 51 5.02 6.48 9.34
N ASN A 52 3.82 6.08 8.95
CA ASN A 52 2.58 6.74 9.37
C ASN A 52 2.37 6.67 10.89
N ASP A 53 2.02 7.78 11.51
CA ASP A 53 1.63 7.83 12.93
C ASP A 53 0.21 7.28 13.13
N GLY A 54 0.15 5.99 13.44
CA GLY A 54 -1.09 5.25 13.58
C GLY A 54 -2.02 5.79 14.66
N LEU A 55 -1.48 6.22 15.81
CA LEU A 55 -2.28 6.71 16.93
C LEU A 55 -2.90 8.09 16.69
N ASN A 56 -2.31 8.89 15.79
CA ASN A 56 -2.91 10.14 15.31
C ASN A 56 -3.66 9.97 13.99
N THR A 57 -3.73 8.78 13.44
CA THR A 57 -4.53 8.42 12.26
C THR A 57 -5.85 7.77 12.67
N VAL A 58 -5.77 6.74 13.53
CA VAL A 58 -6.90 6.03 14.13
C VAL A 58 -6.81 6.18 15.64
N ILE A 59 -7.65 7.02 16.20
CA ILE A 59 -7.60 7.44 17.61
C ILE A 59 -8.29 6.38 18.48
N PRO A 60 -7.60 5.84 19.51
CA PRO A 60 -8.12 4.78 20.37
C PRO A 60 -9.02 5.37 21.48
N LEU A 61 -10.31 5.61 21.22
CA LEU A 61 -11.22 6.31 22.10
C LEU A 61 -11.50 5.56 23.41
N SER A 62 -11.50 4.22 23.42
CA SER A 62 -11.72 3.45 24.64
C SER A 62 -10.56 3.51 25.65
N VAL A 63 -9.36 3.88 25.20
CA VAL A 63 -8.14 4.08 26.01
C VAL A 63 -7.58 5.50 25.83
N TYR A 64 -8.48 6.45 25.62
CA TYR A 64 -8.11 7.84 25.26
C TYR A 64 -7.26 8.52 26.35
N SER A 65 -7.47 8.22 27.64
CA SER A 65 -6.66 8.78 28.74
C SER A 65 -5.18 8.37 28.63
N ASP A 66 -4.91 7.13 28.25
CA ASP A 66 -3.55 6.61 28.11
C ASP A 66 -2.88 7.22 26.86
N TYR A 67 -3.64 7.35 25.76
CA TYR A 67 -3.20 8.04 24.56
C TYR A 67 -2.79 9.50 24.86
N VAL A 68 -3.61 10.26 25.59
CA VAL A 68 -3.28 11.64 26.01
C VAL A 68 -2.10 11.65 26.96
N GLY A 69 -1.99 10.68 27.87
CA GLY A 69 -0.87 10.56 28.79
C GLY A 69 0.48 10.38 28.07
N MET A 70 0.49 9.65 26.98
CA MET A 70 1.67 9.44 26.13
C MET A 70 1.94 10.63 25.17
N ARG A 71 0.93 11.42 24.85
CA ARG A 71 0.98 12.47 23.81
C ARG A 71 0.34 13.78 24.27
N PRO A 72 0.79 14.35 25.41
CA PRO A 72 0.17 15.53 25.97
C PRO A 72 0.11 16.75 25.03
N ASN A 73 1.04 16.86 24.08
CA ASN A 73 1.11 18.01 23.18
C ASN A 73 0.56 17.73 21.77
N ILE A 74 0.62 16.47 21.29
CA ILE A 74 0.29 16.14 19.90
C ILE A 74 -0.99 15.29 19.74
N HIS A 75 -1.68 14.94 20.83
CA HIS A 75 -2.93 14.19 20.74
C HIS A 75 -4.01 14.97 20.00
N VAL A 76 -4.87 14.25 19.30
CA VAL A 76 -6.08 14.81 18.66
C VAL A 76 -7.16 15.00 19.74
N PRO A 77 -7.69 16.22 19.97
CA PRO A 77 -8.76 16.44 20.93
C PRO A 77 -9.98 15.56 20.63
N SER A 78 -10.55 14.90 21.65
CA SER A 78 -11.68 13.98 21.50
C SER A 78 -12.90 14.61 20.84
N SER A 79 -13.12 15.91 21.07
CA SER A 79 -14.22 16.67 20.46
C SER A 79 -14.09 16.86 18.94
N LEU A 80 -12.91 16.62 18.37
CA LEU A 80 -12.63 16.77 16.94
C LEU A 80 -12.53 15.43 16.22
N VAL A 81 -12.38 14.32 16.96
CA VAL A 81 -12.29 12.97 16.40
C VAL A 81 -13.58 12.63 15.65
N LEU A 82 -13.48 12.00 14.50
CA LEU A 82 -14.61 11.42 13.76
C LEU A 82 -14.90 10.02 14.32
N PRO A 83 -15.89 9.87 15.23
CA PRO A 83 -16.13 8.59 15.89
C PRO A 83 -16.76 7.60 14.91
N LEU A 84 -16.26 6.36 14.88
CA LEU A 84 -16.82 5.32 14.03
C LEU A 84 -17.96 4.61 14.78
N SER A 85 -19.11 4.50 14.14
CA SER A 85 -20.24 3.70 14.56
C SER A 85 -20.24 2.36 13.77
N ASN A 86 -20.84 1.31 14.35
CA ASN A 86 -20.93 -0.02 13.74
C ASN A 86 -19.57 -0.76 13.58
N ILE A 87 -18.71 -0.61 14.56
CA ILE A 87 -17.53 -1.46 14.68
C ILE A 87 -18.02 -2.87 14.96
N ASP A 88 -17.65 -3.84 14.09
CA ASP A 88 -18.05 -5.22 14.26
C ASP A 88 -17.55 -5.77 15.62
N SER A 89 -18.50 -6.01 16.54
CA SER A 89 -18.24 -6.45 17.90
C SER A 89 -17.79 -7.92 18.01
N ASN A 90 -17.60 -8.63 16.90
CA ASN A 90 -17.15 -10.03 16.86
C ASN A 90 -15.67 -10.20 17.26
N LEU A 91 -14.95 -9.15 17.56
CA LEU A 91 -13.65 -9.20 18.20
C LEU A 91 -13.85 -9.27 19.72
N ALA A 92 -14.07 -10.49 20.20
CA ALA A 92 -13.88 -10.93 21.58
C ALA A 92 -14.19 -9.90 22.70
N GLY A 93 -15.45 -9.48 22.83
CA GLY A 93 -15.97 -9.01 24.13
C GLY A 93 -15.52 -7.65 24.64
N THR A 94 -14.90 -6.80 23.81
CA THR A 94 -14.46 -5.46 24.21
C THR A 94 -15.06 -4.40 23.32
N ASN A 95 -15.71 -3.40 23.92
CA ASN A 95 -16.02 -2.14 23.25
C ASN A 95 -14.70 -1.49 22.84
N GLN A 96 -14.39 -1.54 21.54
CA GLN A 96 -13.19 -0.94 20.98
C GLN A 96 -13.58 0.34 20.25
N ASP A 97 -14.00 1.35 21.02
CA ASP A 97 -14.31 2.64 20.45
C ASP A 97 -13.06 3.26 19.82
N ILE A 98 -13.15 3.53 18.55
CA ILE A 98 -12.13 4.23 17.80
C ILE A 98 -12.76 5.35 16.98
N GLY A 99 -11.93 6.26 16.52
CA GLY A 99 -12.35 7.28 15.58
C GLY A 99 -11.21 7.63 14.62
N LEU A 100 -11.55 8.27 13.54
CA LEU A 100 -10.58 8.78 12.59
C LEU A 100 -10.16 10.21 12.94
N HIS A 101 -8.94 10.54 12.52
CA HIS A 101 -8.45 11.91 12.57
C HIS A 101 -9.42 12.86 11.82
N PRO A 102 -9.69 14.09 12.30
CA PRO A 102 -10.67 15.00 11.67
C PRO A 102 -10.37 15.34 10.20
N LYS A 103 -9.12 15.19 9.77
CA LYS A 103 -8.71 15.37 8.36
C LYS A 103 -9.00 14.16 7.46
N LEU A 104 -9.47 13.07 8.01
CA LEU A 104 -9.85 11.85 7.26
C LEU A 104 -11.35 11.83 6.92
N SER A 105 -11.97 12.98 6.67
CA SER A 105 -13.41 13.06 6.37
C SER A 105 -13.83 12.25 5.13
N GLY A 106 -13.04 12.25 4.06
CA GLY A 106 -13.31 11.44 2.88
C GLY A 106 -13.22 9.94 3.16
N MET A 107 -12.22 9.51 3.97
CA MET A 107 -12.13 8.13 4.43
C MET A 107 -13.31 7.75 5.35
N TYR A 108 -13.76 8.68 6.20
CA TYR A 108 -14.94 8.51 7.02
C TYR A 108 -16.21 8.31 6.15
N ASN A 109 -16.36 9.12 5.10
CA ASN A 109 -17.47 8.97 4.14
C ASN A 109 -17.45 7.60 3.45
N LEU A 110 -16.25 7.08 3.10
CA LEU A 110 -16.13 5.73 2.54
C LEU A 110 -16.47 4.65 3.56
N PHE A 111 -16.16 4.86 4.84
CA PHE A 111 -16.56 3.94 5.91
C PHE A 111 -18.09 3.88 6.05
N ASP A 112 -18.76 5.03 6.06
CA ASP A 112 -20.22 5.11 6.12
C ASP A 112 -20.92 4.52 4.88
N GLN A 113 -20.22 4.43 3.74
CA GLN A 113 -20.69 3.82 2.50
C GLN A 113 -20.33 2.33 2.40
N ASP A 114 -19.86 1.70 3.43
CA ASP A 114 -19.37 0.31 3.45
C ASP A 114 -18.23 0.03 2.46
N GLN A 115 -17.39 1.03 2.17
CA GLN A 115 -16.27 0.96 1.23
C GLN A 115 -14.90 1.17 1.87
N LEU A 116 -14.81 1.12 3.20
CA LEU A 116 -13.55 1.21 3.94
C LEU A 116 -13.44 0.13 5.00
N LYS A 117 -12.31 -0.55 5.04
CA LYS A 117 -11.88 -1.43 6.12
C LYS A 117 -10.64 -0.87 6.78
N ILE A 118 -10.66 -0.78 8.10
CA ILE A 118 -9.53 -0.38 8.92
C ILE A 118 -8.93 -1.63 9.56
N ILE A 119 -7.63 -1.84 9.38
CA ILE A 119 -6.89 -2.94 9.98
C ILE A 119 -5.90 -2.32 10.96
N GLN A 120 -6.09 -2.55 12.26
CA GLN A 120 -5.24 -1.98 13.30
C GLN A 120 -3.96 -2.79 13.49
N SER A 121 -2.90 -2.14 13.96
CA SER A 121 -1.63 -2.77 14.39
C SER A 121 -1.04 -3.74 13.36
N VAL A 122 -0.97 -3.28 12.09
CA VAL A 122 -0.30 -4.00 11.01
C VAL A 122 1.21 -3.80 11.14
N GLY A 123 1.95 -4.89 11.01
CA GLY A 123 3.42 -4.87 11.08
C GLY A 123 4.02 -6.21 10.69
N TYR A 124 5.21 -6.52 11.19
CA TYR A 124 5.89 -7.81 11.01
C TYR A 124 6.74 -8.18 12.22
N PRO A 125 6.99 -9.49 12.47
CA PRO A 125 7.53 -9.97 13.75
C PRO A 125 8.90 -9.42 14.14
N SER A 126 9.84 -9.35 13.20
CA SER A 126 11.20 -8.87 13.44
C SER A 126 11.38 -7.45 12.93
N ALA A 127 10.61 -6.52 13.51
CA ALA A 127 10.53 -5.15 13.03
C ALA A 127 11.90 -4.46 12.97
N ASN A 128 12.19 -3.92 11.79
CA ASN A 128 13.30 -3.02 11.55
C ASN A 128 12.74 -1.60 11.43
N ARG A 129 13.36 -0.65 12.09
CA ARG A 129 12.93 0.75 12.12
C ARG A 129 13.81 1.66 11.26
N SER A 130 14.57 1.08 10.34
CA SER A 130 15.24 1.80 9.27
C SER A 130 14.33 1.85 8.04
N HIS A 131 14.08 3.02 7.48
CA HIS A 131 13.27 3.19 6.27
C HIS A 131 13.71 2.26 5.14
N PHE A 132 15.02 2.25 4.82
CA PHE A 132 15.55 1.42 3.74
C PHE A 132 15.29 -0.06 3.98
N ALA A 133 15.64 -0.56 5.16
CA ALA A 133 15.46 -1.97 5.49
C ALA A 133 13.97 -2.36 5.53
N SER A 134 13.11 -1.51 6.09
CA SER A 134 11.68 -1.80 6.20
C SER A 134 10.98 -1.78 4.84
N ILE A 135 11.35 -0.85 3.94
CA ILE A 135 10.86 -0.82 2.57
C ILE A 135 11.26 -2.11 1.82
N ASP A 136 12.52 -2.56 1.97
CA ASP A 136 12.97 -3.81 1.36
C ASP A 136 12.25 -5.03 1.94
N ILE A 137 12.00 -5.05 3.26
CA ILE A 137 11.23 -6.10 3.91
C ILE A 137 9.81 -6.17 3.33
N TYR A 138 9.12 -5.05 3.21
CA TYR A 138 7.80 -4.98 2.60
C TYR A 138 7.81 -5.40 1.13
N ASN A 139 8.74 -4.89 0.35
CA ASN A 139 8.86 -5.20 -1.07
C ASN A 139 9.19 -6.67 -1.33
N THR A 140 9.99 -7.30 -0.48
CA THR A 140 10.36 -8.71 -0.62
C THR A 140 9.35 -9.68 0.00
N GLY A 141 8.41 -9.19 0.82
CA GLY A 141 7.48 -10.06 1.57
C GLY A 141 8.15 -10.82 2.70
N ASN A 142 9.20 -10.28 3.30
CA ASN A 142 10.04 -10.86 4.34
C ASN A 142 9.41 -10.61 5.75
N ASP A 143 9.80 -11.39 6.74
CA ASP A 143 9.38 -11.22 8.14
C ASP A 143 10.34 -10.35 8.97
N GLY A 144 11.36 -9.79 8.34
CA GLY A 144 12.38 -8.97 8.96
C GLY A 144 13.54 -9.73 9.59
N SER A 145 13.45 -11.05 9.78
CA SER A 145 14.49 -11.83 10.47
C SER A 145 15.80 -11.97 9.67
N ASN A 146 15.71 -11.94 8.34
CA ASN A 146 16.84 -12.12 7.42
C ASN A 146 16.77 -11.17 6.22
N TRP A 147 16.39 -9.92 6.45
CA TRP A 147 16.12 -8.97 5.39
C TRP A 147 17.33 -8.66 4.48
N ASN A 148 18.56 -8.82 5.00
CA ASN A 148 19.81 -8.52 4.28
C ASN A 148 20.43 -9.73 3.56
N ASN A 149 19.74 -10.87 3.51
CA ASN A 149 20.26 -12.09 2.90
C ASN A 149 20.15 -12.13 1.36
N GLY A 150 20.19 -10.98 0.68
CA GLY A 150 20.31 -10.88 -0.77
C GLY A 150 19.05 -11.36 -1.52
N GLN A 151 17.87 -11.09 -1.01
CA GLN A 151 16.64 -11.32 -1.77
C GLN A 151 16.54 -10.29 -2.91
N ASN A 152 16.73 -10.77 -4.14
CA ASN A 152 16.70 -9.95 -5.35
C ASN A 152 15.32 -9.91 -6.01
N SER A 153 14.27 -10.45 -5.38
CA SER A 153 12.92 -10.51 -5.94
C SER A 153 11.87 -10.02 -4.95
N GLY A 154 10.85 -9.37 -5.46
CA GLY A 154 9.72 -8.85 -4.73
C GLY A 154 8.51 -9.79 -4.74
N TRP A 155 7.60 -9.59 -3.79
CA TRP A 155 6.42 -10.43 -3.68
C TRP A 155 5.43 -10.24 -4.84
N ILE A 156 5.32 -9.01 -5.38
CA ILE A 156 4.45 -8.70 -6.53
C ILE A 156 4.98 -9.41 -7.77
N GLY A 157 6.29 -9.28 -8.05
CA GLY A 157 6.93 -9.93 -9.19
C GLY A 157 6.76 -11.45 -9.15
N ARG A 158 7.09 -12.09 -8.01
CA ARG A 158 6.89 -13.55 -7.84
C ARG A 158 5.43 -13.97 -7.99
N PHE A 159 4.50 -13.16 -7.50
CA PHE A 159 3.08 -13.42 -7.68
C PHE A 159 2.68 -13.37 -9.16
N MET A 160 3.12 -12.33 -9.88
CA MET A 160 2.84 -12.18 -11.31
C MET A 160 3.40 -13.33 -12.14
N GLU A 161 4.66 -13.69 -11.92
CA GLU A 161 5.30 -14.83 -12.60
C GLU A 161 4.56 -16.16 -12.38
N ASN A 162 4.08 -16.40 -11.16
CA ASN A 162 3.44 -17.67 -10.82
C ASN A 162 1.96 -17.71 -11.22
N HIS A 163 1.24 -16.60 -11.05
CA HIS A 163 -0.22 -16.58 -11.25
C HIS A 163 -0.61 -16.26 -12.69
N TYR A 164 0.19 -15.42 -13.37
CA TYR A 164 -0.05 -15.00 -14.75
C TYR A 164 1.00 -15.55 -15.74
N ALA A 165 1.65 -16.67 -15.41
CA ALA A 165 2.69 -17.27 -16.25
C ALA A 165 2.24 -17.47 -17.72
N ASP A 166 1.00 -17.90 -17.92
CA ASP A 166 0.44 -18.14 -19.26
C ASP A 166 0.22 -16.87 -20.09
N LEU A 167 0.27 -15.70 -19.45
CA LEU A 167 0.13 -14.41 -20.12
C LEU A 167 1.49 -13.76 -20.47
N LEU A 168 2.58 -14.23 -19.88
CA LEU A 168 3.90 -13.66 -20.10
C LEU A 168 4.57 -14.21 -21.38
N PRO A 169 5.31 -13.37 -22.16
CA PRO A 169 5.44 -11.93 -22.01
C PRO A 169 4.18 -11.17 -22.46
N THR A 170 3.90 -10.03 -21.85
CA THR A 170 2.72 -9.20 -22.14
C THR A 170 3.05 -8.02 -23.07
N ASN A 171 2.02 -7.49 -23.72
CA ASN A 171 2.12 -6.25 -24.52
C ASN A 171 1.80 -4.99 -23.68
N PHE A 172 1.69 -5.13 -22.37
CA PHE A 172 1.39 -4.07 -21.41
C PHE A 172 2.13 -4.37 -20.10
N PRO A 173 2.49 -3.36 -19.30
CA PRO A 173 3.12 -3.62 -18.00
C PRO A 173 2.12 -4.25 -17.04
N MET A 174 2.52 -5.32 -16.36
CA MET A 174 1.70 -5.96 -15.32
C MET A 174 1.58 -5.06 -14.08
N GLY A 175 2.56 -4.21 -13.83
CA GLY A 175 2.59 -3.20 -12.79
C GLY A 175 2.90 -1.80 -13.34
N VAL A 176 2.26 -0.79 -12.73
CA VAL A 176 2.57 0.62 -12.99
C VAL A 176 2.82 1.31 -11.66
N GLN A 177 3.95 1.99 -11.56
CA GLN A 177 4.35 2.76 -10.39
C GLN A 177 4.39 4.24 -10.72
N ILE A 178 3.86 5.10 -9.85
CA ILE A 178 3.84 6.56 -9.97
C ILE A 178 4.28 7.17 -8.64
N GLY A 179 4.94 8.33 -8.68
CA GLY A 179 5.35 9.05 -7.46
C GLY A 179 6.66 8.55 -6.83
N SER A 180 7.36 7.61 -7.44
CA SER A 180 8.69 7.13 -7.01
C SER A 180 9.73 7.32 -8.10
N ARG A 181 11.00 7.51 -7.73
CA ARG A 181 12.08 7.71 -8.70
C ARG A 181 12.56 6.41 -9.35
N ASN A 182 12.41 5.28 -8.67
CA ASN A 182 12.88 3.98 -9.12
C ASN A 182 11.74 2.96 -9.05
N THR A 183 11.76 1.98 -9.95
CA THR A 183 10.85 0.85 -9.86
C THR A 183 11.11 0.09 -8.56
N SER A 184 10.04 -0.19 -7.82
CA SER A 184 10.13 -0.91 -6.55
C SER A 184 10.67 -2.32 -6.75
N LEU A 185 11.56 -2.75 -5.85
CA LEU A 185 11.99 -4.14 -5.73
C LEU A 185 10.79 -5.11 -5.66
N GLY A 186 9.65 -4.64 -5.13
CA GLY A 186 8.41 -5.41 -5.07
C GLY A 186 7.95 -6.01 -6.40
N PHE A 187 8.25 -5.35 -7.53
CA PHE A 187 7.86 -5.78 -8.87
C PHE A 187 8.88 -6.71 -9.54
N HIS A 188 10.06 -6.93 -8.97
CA HIS A 188 11.05 -7.84 -9.54
C HIS A 188 10.65 -9.29 -9.29
N GLY A 189 10.48 -10.07 -10.35
CA GLY A 189 10.29 -11.51 -10.27
C GLY A 189 11.59 -12.25 -9.96
N LEU A 190 11.52 -13.57 -9.98
CA LEU A 190 12.71 -14.45 -9.89
C LEU A 190 13.42 -14.54 -11.24
N ASN A 191 12.66 -14.57 -12.32
CA ASN A 191 13.14 -14.74 -13.69
C ASN A 191 12.80 -13.51 -14.56
N GLU A 192 11.66 -12.85 -14.27
CA GLU A 192 11.16 -11.71 -15.03
C GLU A 192 11.43 -10.42 -14.27
N HIS A 193 12.20 -9.51 -14.86
CA HIS A 193 12.58 -8.26 -14.23
C HIS A 193 11.87 -7.04 -14.84
N GLY A 194 11.27 -7.18 -16.03
CA GLY A 194 10.58 -6.12 -16.77
C GLY A 194 9.06 -6.06 -16.60
N LEU A 195 8.51 -6.55 -15.47
CA LEU A 195 7.05 -6.66 -15.30
C LEU A 195 6.34 -5.32 -15.02
N ALA A 196 7.07 -4.29 -14.62
CA ALA A 196 6.50 -3.01 -14.25
C ALA A 196 7.24 -1.81 -14.86
N VAL A 197 6.50 -0.71 -15.02
CA VAL A 197 7.03 0.57 -15.48
C VAL A 197 6.83 1.63 -14.41
N ASN A 198 7.81 2.51 -14.28
CA ASN A 198 7.74 3.68 -13.42
C ASN A 198 7.46 4.94 -14.25
N LEU A 199 6.33 5.57 -14.02
CA LEU A 199 5.89 6.80 -14.70
C LEU A 199 6.27 8.08 -13.93
N SER A 200 7.00 7.99 -12.84
CA SER A 200 7.31 9.14 -11.99
C SER A 200 8.07 10.23 -12.74
N GLY A 201 7.51 11.44 -12.73
CA GLY A 201 8.09 12.58 -13.45
C GLY A 201 7.96 12.49 -14.98
N GLN A 202 7.17 11.55 -15.50
CA GLN A 202 6.88 11.40 -16.91
C GLN A 202 5.46 11.90 -17.21
N ASP A 203 5.31 12.54 -18.36
CA ASP A 203 4.00 12.80 -18.92
C ASP A 203 3.46 11.51 -19.54
N SER A 204 2.40 10.96 -18.96
CA SER A 204 1.82 9.70 -19.41
C SER A 204 1.28 9.78 -20.84
N GLU A 205 0.87 10.97 -21.30
CA GLU A 205 0.40 11.20 -22.66
C GLU A 205 1.55 11.09 -23.67
N ASN A 206 2.72 11.65 -23.33
CA ASN A 206 3.87 11.74 -24.20
C ASN A 206 4.97 10.70 -23.88
N PHE A 207 4.71 9.79 -22.91
CA PHE A 207 5.71 8.83 -22.45
C PHE A 207 6.29 7.99 -23.60
N TYR A 208 5.45 7.53 -24.52
CA TYR A 208 5.88 6.79 -25.70
C TYR A 208 6.79 7.63 -26.62
N SER A 209 6.49 8.92 -26.83
CA SER A 209 7.29 9.77 -27.73
C SER A 209 8.71 10.02 -27.18
N VAL A 210 8.88 10.07 -25.89
CA VAL A 210 10.20 10.19 -25.25
C VAL A 210 11.01 8.91 -25.47
N LEU A 211 10.43 7.73 -25.22
CA LEU A 211 11.12 6.45 -25.40
C LEU A 211 11.41 6.15 -26.87
N SER A 212 10.44 6.38 -27.77
CA SER A 212 10.64 6.13 -29.21
C SER A 212 11.69 7.05 -29.83
N GLY A 213 11.91 8.24 -29.26
CA GLY A 213 12.98 9.15 -29.68
C GLY A 213 14.38 8.71 -29.25
N LEU A 214 14.49 7.80 -28.29
CA LEU A 214 15.74 7.24 -27.78
C LEU A 214 16.10 5.91 -28.44
N SER A 215 15.15 5.22 -29.10
CA SER A 215 15.38 3.92 -29.74
C SER A 215 16.28 4.06 -30.99
N GLY A 216 17.42 3.39 -30.95
CA GLY A 216 18.28 3.18 -32.13
C GLY A 216 17.91 1.93 -32.91
N GLU A 217 18.68 1.58 -33.96
CA GLU A 217 18.58 0.27 -34.59
C GLU A 217 19.23 -0.79 -33.68
N TYR A 218 18.50 -1.86 -33.42
CA TYR A 218 19.01 -2.98 -32.63
C TYR A 218 19.97 -3.84 -33.43
N PRO A 219 21.00 -4.42 -32.81
CA PRO A 219 21.82 -5.42 -33.44
C PRO A 219 20.97 -6.60 -33.91
N SER A 220 21.22 -7.11 -35.11
CA SER A 220 20.54 -8.31 -35.63
C SER A 220 21.15 -9.62 -35.09
N GLU A 221 22.37 -9.55 -34.56
CA GLU A 221 23.09 -10.70 -34.00
C GLU A 221 23.86 -10.29 -32.74
N PHE A 222 23.95 -11.20 -31.77
CA PHE A 222 24.66 -11.01 -30.52
C PHE A 222 25.78 -12.03 -30.38
N PRO A 223 26.95 -11.68 -29.85
CA PRO A 223 28.01 -12.64 -29.60
C PRO A 223 27.56 -13.76 -28.63
N ASP A 224 27.96 -15.01 -28.91
CA ASP A 224 27.75 -16.13 -27.99
C ASP A 224 28.74 -16.03 -26.81
N SER A 225 28.42 -15.18 -25.84
CA SER A 225 29.25 -14.85 -24.68
C SER A 225 28.40 -14.20 -23.59
N HIS A 226 28.91 -14.13 -22.35
CA HIS A 226 28.26 -13.38 -21.28
C HIS A 226 27.96 -11.94 -21.68
N TYR A 227 28.89 -11.28 -22.38
CA TYR A 227 28.67 -9.94 -22.89
C TYR A 227 27.51 -9.88 -23.92
N GLY A 228 27.42 -10.86 -24.80
CA GLY A 228 26.33 -10.94 -25.76
C GLY A 228 24.98 -11.18 -25.12
N ASN A 229 24.94 -12.00 -24.06
CA ASN A 229 23.72 -12.23 -23.28
C ASN A 229 23.25 -10.97 -22.54
N GLU A 230 24.17 -10.22 -21.93
CA GLU A 230 23.84 -8.93 -21.30
C GLU A 230 23.36 -7.90 -22.30
N LEU A 231 23.99 -7.83 -23.48
CA LEU A 231 23.58 -6.93 -24.55
C LEU A 231 22.20 -7.31 -25.09
N GLN A 232 21.92 -8.60 -25.31
CA GLN A 232 20.59 -9.10 -25.69
C GLN A 232 19.55 -8.70 -24.65
N TYR A 233 19.84 -8.90 -23.37
CA TYR A 233 18.96 -8.53 -22.26
C TYR A 233 18.62 -7.03 -22.28
N ILE A 234 19.61 -6.16 -22.51
CA ILE A 234 19.40 -4.70 -22.62
C ILE A 234 18.46 -4.38 -23.79
N VAL A 235 18.69 -5.00 -24.95
CA VAL A 235 17.87 -4.77 -26.15
C VAL A 235 16.45 -5.27 -25.95
N ASP A 236 16.26 -6.45 -25.36
CA ASP A 236 14.94 -7.03 -25.11
C ASP A 236 14.16 -6.16 -24.09
N THR A 237 14.86 -5.65 -23.07
CA THR A 237 14.27 -4.74 -22.05
C THR A 237 13.84 -3.42 -22.68
N ASP A 238 14.66 -2.84 -23.57
CA ASP A 238 14.32 -1.61 -24.26
C ASP A 238 13.15 -1.82 -25.23
N ALA A 239 13.13 -2.90 -25.96
CA ALA A 239 12.01 -3.26 -26.84
C ALA A 239 10.70 -3.44 -26.05
N ALA A 240 10.73 -4.14 -24.92
CA ALA A 240 9.58 -4.29 -24.03
C ALA A 240 9.12 -2.94 -23.46
N SER A 241 10.05 -2.07 -23.08
CA SER A 241 9.75 -0.74 -22.57
C SER A 241 9.02 0.12 -23.60
N ASN A 242 9.39 0.05 -24.87
CA ASN A 242 8.71 0.74 -25.97
C ASN A 242 7.26 0.24 -26.17
N VAL A 243 7.05 -1.08 -26.11
CA VAL A 243 5.71 -1.69 -26.20
C VAL A 243 4.84 -1.23 -25.02
N TYR A 244 5.39 -1.24 -23.82
CA TYR A 244 4.67 -0.80 -22.62
C TYR A 244 4.33 0.70 -22.66
N ALA A 245 5.26 1.53 -23.11
CA ALA A 245 5.04 2.95 -23.26
C ALA A 245 3.91 3.26 -24.25
N GLN A 246 3.84 2.53 -25.36
CA GLN A 246 2.75 2.65 -26.32
C GLN A 246 1.41 2.23 -25.70
N ALA A 247 1.37 1.11 -24.95
CA ALA A 247 0.16 0.65 -24.30
C ALA A 247 -0.36 1.67 -23.27
N ILE A 248 0.55 2.27 -22.48
CA ILE A 248 0.25 3.31 -21.50
C ILE A 248 -0.31 4.55 -22.21
N SER A 249 0.38 5.07 -23.22
CA SER A 249 -0.04 6.26 -23.97
C SER A 249 -1.40 6.05 -24.65
N ASN A 250 -1.60 4.91 -25.30
CA ASN A 250 -2.87 4.57 -25.93
C ASN A 250 -4.02 4.53 -24.91
N SER A 251 -3.79 3.89 -23.77
CA SER A 251 -4.80 3.78 -22.72
C SER A 251 -5.08 5.13 -22.07
N PHE A 252 -4.03 5.93 -21.81
CA PHE A 252 -4.19 7.27 -21.26
C PHE A 252 -5.01 8.17 -22.19
N ASN A 253 -4.74 8.13 -23.49
CA ASN A 253 -5.46 8.92 -24.48
C ASN A 253 -6.90 8.44 -24.76
N SER A 254 -7.16 7.14 -24.59
CA SER A 254 -8.49 6.54 -24.75
C SER A 254 -9.35 6.70 -23.49
N GLY A 255 -8.73 6.78 -22.33
CA GLY A 255 -9.42 6.93 -21.05
C GLY A 255 -9.76 8.39 -20.73
N SER A 256 -10.75 8.56 -19.87
CA SER A 256 -11.13 9.86 -19.32
C SER A 256 -11.50 9.74 -17.86
N ASN A 257 -11.30 10.78 -17.08
CA ASN A 257 -11.80 10.81 -15.71
C ASN A 257 -13.27 11.26 -15.67
N PHE A 258 -13.99 10.83 -14.64
CA PHE A 258 -15.34 11.31 -14.39
C PHE A 258 -15.29 12.81 -14.05
N SER A 259 -16.05 13.61 -14.77
CA SER A 259 -16.05 15.08 -14.59
C SER A 259 -16.59 15.55 -13.22
N GLY A 260 -17.34 14.68 -12.54
CA GLY A 260 -17.85 14.94 -11.19
C GLY A 260 -16.89 14.53 -10.07
N ALA A 261 -15.77 13.86 -10.38
CA ALA A 261 -14.75 13.56 -9.39
C ALA A 261 -13.92 14.82 -9.11
N ASN A 262 -14.04 15.31 -7.90
CA ASN A 262 -13.38 16.56 -7.47
C ASN A 262 -11.97 16.24 -6.95
N TYR A 263 -11.04 15.91 -7.83
CA TYR A 263 -9.65 15.71 -7.44
C TYR A 263 -9.03 17.01 -6.94
N PRO A 264 -8.45 17.03 -5.72
CA PRO A 264 -7.71 18.18 -5.25
C PRO A 264 -6.41 18.38 -6.06
N ASP A 265 -5.86 19.60 -6.02
CA ASP A 265 -4.57 19.94 -6.64
C ASP A 265 -3.43 19.48 -5.73
N THR A 266 -3.17 18.17 -5.71
CA THR A 266 -2.13 17.52 -4.89
C THR A 266 -1.46 16.38 -5.65
N ASP A 267 -0.22 16.05 -5.27
CA ASP A 267 0.58 15.04 -5.94
C ASP A 267 -0.09 13.65 -5.91
N LEU A 268 -0.67 13.25 -4.80
CA LEU A 268 -1.36 11.95 -4.70
C LEU A 268 -2.63 11.93 -5.54
N ALA A 269 -3.38 13.02 -5.58
CA ALA A 269 -4.59 13.12 -6.39
C ALA A 269 -4.27 12.99 -7.89
N ASP A 270 -3.21 13.62 -8.36
CA ASP A 270 -2.76 13.51 -9.76
C ASP A 270 -2.31 12.09 -10.11
N GLN A 271 -1.62 11.41 -9.20
CA GLN A 271 -1.24 10.01 -9.37
C GLN A 271 -2.48 9.12 -9.49
N LEU A 272 -3.43 9.22 -8.56
CA LEU A 272 -4.67 8.43 -8.56
C LEU A 272 -5.57 8.74 -9.75
N LYS A 273 -5.64 10.01 -10.16
CA LYS A 273 -6.34 10.44 -11.37
C LYS A 273 -5.76 9.80 -12.63
N THR A 274 -4.44 9.70 -12.71
CA THR A 274 -3.75 8.99 -13.79
C THR A 274 -4.08 7.50 -13.78
N VAL A 275 -4.07 6.86 -12.60
CA VAL A 275 -4.45 5.44 -12.44
C VAL A 275 -5.89 5.21 -12.93
N ALA A 276 -6.86 6.00 -12.48
CA ALA A 276 -8.25 5.88 -12.90
C ALA A 276 -8.39 6.03 -14.43
N ARG A 277 -7.70 6.98 -15.02
CA ARG A 277 -7.71 7.21 -16.46
C ARG A 277 -7.11 6.05 -17.25
N LEU A 278 -5.99 5.49 -16.81
CA LEU A 278 -5.36 4.31 -17.42
C LEU A 278 -6.27 3.09 -17.37
N ILE A 279 -6.89 2.83 -16.21
CA ILE A 279 -7.85 1.71 -16.05
C ILE A 279 -9.03 1.86 -17.00
N ARG A 280 -9.64 3.05 -17.06
CA ARG A 280 -10.79 3.33 -17.94
C ARG A 280 -10.40 3.29 -19.43
N GLY A 281 -9.15 3.55 -19.75
CA GLY A 281 -8.58 3.39 -21.08
C GLY A 281 -8.33 1.94 -21.50
N GLY A 282 -8.60 0.98 -20.62
CA GLY A 282 -8.61 -0.45 -20.91
C GLY A 282 -7.28 -1.18 -20.77
N ILE A 283 -6.25 -0.55 -20.17
CA ILE A 283 -4.99 -1.25 -19.90
C ILE A 283 -5.20 -2.42 -18.93
N GLN A 284 -4.54 -3.54 -19.20
CA GLN A 284 -4.72 -4.76 -18.42
C GLN A 284 -3.75 -4.90 -17.22
N THR A 285 -3.06 -3.82 -16.86
CA THR A 285 -2.23 -3.73 -15.65
C THR A 285 -2.98 -4.23 -14.42
N LYS A 286 -2.33 -5.02 -13.59
CA LYS A 286 -2.92 -5.67 -12.40
C LYS A 286 -2.65 -4.92 -11.10
N VAL A 287 -1.47 -4.32 -10.98
CA VAL A 287 -1.06 -3.62 -9.76
C VAL A 287 -0.57 -2.22 -10.09
N TYR A 288 -1.19 -1.24 -9.48
CA TYR A 288 -0.75 0.14 -9.48
C TYR A 288 -0.16 0.47 -8.12
N MET A 289 0.97 1.16 -8.09
CA MET A 289 1.57 1.67 -6.87
C MET A 289 1.74 3.17 -6.98
N VAL A 290 1.16 3.91 -6.05
CA VAL A 290 1.29 5.37 -5.91
C VAL A 290 1.91 5.69 -4.57
N ARG A 291 2.44 6.91 -4.41
CA ARG A 291 3.22 7.27 -3.23
C ARG A 291 2.84 8.63 -2.69
N LEU A 292 2.61 8.68 -1.38
CA LEU A 292 2.53 9.90 -0.58
C LEU A 292 3.70 9.91 0.41
N GLY A 293 4.67 10.77 0.20
CA GLY A 293 5.84 10.92 1.07
C GLY A 293 5.63 11.95 2.17
N GLY A 294 6.55 12.01 3.12
CA GLY A 294 6.57 13.04 4.16
C GLY A 294 6.12 12.60 5.55
N PHE A 295 5.76 11.31 5.73
CA PHE A 295 5.32 10.77 7.02
C PHE A 295 6.44 10.64 8.06
N ASP A 296 7.68 10.93 7.71
CA ASP A 296 8.80 10.98 8.68
C ASP A 296 8.73 12.24 9.55
N THR A 297 7.72 12.31 10.39
CA THR A 297 7.33 13.49 11.17
C THR A 297 7.99 13.55 12.55
N HIS A 298 9.31 13.50 12.60
CA HIS A 298 10.06 13.67 13.85
C HIS A 298 9.89 15.05 14.49
N ASN A 299 9.47 16.05 13.70
CA ASN A 299 9.22 17.41 14.19
C ASN A 299 8.04 18.06 13.46
N ASN A 300 7.40 18.98 14.16
CA ASN A 300 6.28 19.75 13.61
C ASN A 300 5.20 18.84 12.98
N GLN A 301 5.01 17.65 13.54
CA GLN A 301 3.91 16.76 13.19
C GLN A 301 2.59 17.48 13.45
N VAL A 302 2.53 18.17 14.59
CA VAL A 302 1.49 19.09 15.01
C VAL A 302 2.11 20.46 15.29
N GLN A 303 1.45 21.57 14.94
CA GLN A 303 2.00 22.92 15.12
C GLN A 303 1.97 23.36 16.59
N GLY A 304 0.98 22.92 17.36
CA GLY A 304 0.87 23.26 18.78
C GLY A 304 -0.11 22.34 19.52
N GLN A 305 -0.13 22.44 20.83
CA GLN A 305 -1.01 21.63 21.67
C GLN A 305 -2.49 21.84 21.30
N GLY A 306 -3.20 20.77 21.03
CA GLY A 306 -4.62 20.80 20.62
C GLY A 306 -4.86 21.36 19.22
N ASP A 307 -3.81 21.63 18.45
CA ASP A 307 -3.91 22.07 17.06
C ASP A 307 -4.16 20.87 16.14
N ILE A 308 -5.00 21.08 15.14
CA ILE A 308 -5.24 20.12 14.05
C ILE A 308 -4.49 20.48 12.78
N GLN A 309 -3.47 21.32 12.90
CA GLN A 309 -2.57 21.73 11.83
C GLN A 309 -1.16 21.14 12.06
N GLY A 310 -0.46 20.91 10.99
CA GLY A 310 0.90 20.36 11.01
C GLY A 310 1.16 19.44 9.85
N LYS A 311 2.39 18.92 9.77
CA LYS A 311 2.81 18.07 8.64
C LYS A 311 1.92 16.84 8.47
N HIS A 312 1.69 16.10 9.55
CA HIS A 312 0.92 14.87 9.51
C HIS A 312 -0.56 15.11 9.13
N TYR A 313 -1.13 16.21 9.62
CA TYR A 313 -2.50 16.58 9.34
C TYR A 313 -2.72 16.94 7.87
N ASN A 314 -1.76 17.61 7.25
CA ASN A 314 -1.80 17.92 5.81
C ASN A 314 -1.70 16.63 4.97
N LEU A 315 -0.86 15.67 5.37
CA LEU A 315 -0.73 14.39 4.70
C LEU A 315 -2.01 13.55 4.82
N LEU A 316 -2.66 13.55 5.97
CA LEU A 316 -3.94 12.84 6.14
C LEU A 316 -5.07 13.49 5.34
N ASP A 317 -5.09 14.83 5.24
CA ASP A 317 -6.04 15.57 4.41
C ASP A 317 -5.85 15.23 2.92
N GLU A 318 -4.61 15.24 2.45
CA GLU A 318 -4.25 14.86 1.08
C GLU A 318 -4.65 13.39 0.79
N LEU A 319 -4.28 12.46 1.67
CA LEU A 319 -4.67 11.06 1.53
C LEU A 319 -6.19 10.91 1.43
N SER A 320 -6.92 11.53 2.35
CA SER A 320 -8.36 11.39 2.46
C SER A 320 -9.11 11.92 1.24
N THR A 321 -8.77 13.15 0.84
CA THR A 321 -9.43 13.82 -0.28
C THR A 321 -9.08 13.21 -1.62
N ALA A 322 -7.84 12.76 -1.80
CA ALA A 322 -7.40 12.08 -3.02
C ALA A 322 -8.07 10.70 -3.18
N VAL A 323 -8.17 9.91 -2.09
CA VAL A 323 -8.84 8.60 -2.13
C VAL A 323 -10.34 8.75 -2.34
N GLU A 324 -11.00 9.71 -1.68
CA GLU A 324 -12.42 9.98 -1.90
C GLU A 324 -12.70 10.35 -3.35
N ALA A 325 -11.90 11.25 -3.94
CA ALA A 325 -12.03 11.63 -5.33
C ALA A 325 -11.80 10.45 -6.29
N PHE A 326 -10.78 9.62 -6.02
CA PHE A 326 -10.51 8.41 -6.79
C PHE A 326 -11.68 7.43 -6.73
N MET A 327 -12.23 7.18 -5.55
CA MET A 327 -13.38 6.28 -5.40
C MET A 327 -14.63 6.85 -6.06
N SER A 328 -14.86 8.17 -6.00
CA SER A 328 -15.92 8.83 -6.74
C SER A 328 -15.76 8.66 -8.25
N ASP A 329 -14.52 8.77 -8.76
CA ASP A 329 -14.22 8.59 -10.18
C ASP A 329 -14.50 7.15 -10.63
N VAL A 330 -13.87 6.16 -10.01
CA VAL A 330 -13.98 4.76 -10.45
C VAL A 330 -15.37 4.16 -10.21
N ASN A 331 -16.11 4.67 -9.22
CA ASN A 331 -17.49 4.23 -8.91
C ASN A 331 -18.54 4.88 -9.82
N SER A 332 -18.17 5.85 -10.64
CA SER A 332 -19.08 6.47 -11.61
C SER A 332 -19.58 5.50 -12.70
N ASP A 333 -18.89 4.38 -12.84
CA ASP A 333 -19.23 3.26 -13.73
C ASP A 333 -18.84 1.92 -13.09
N SER A 334 -18.88 0.82 -13.87
CA SER A 334 -18.64 -0.54 -13.37
C SER A 334 -17.16 -0.87 -13.08
N ILE A 335 -16.21 0.00 -13.43
CA ILE A 335 -14.79 -0.31 -13.15
C ILE A 335 -14.47 -0.34 -11.66
N GLY A 336 -15.22 0.40 -10.83
CA GLY A 336 -15.07 0.38 -9.38
C GLY A 336 -15.39 -0.98 -8.74
N ASP A 337 -16.13 -1.85 -9.41
CA ASP A 337 -16.47 -3.19 -8.92
C ASP A 337 -15.24 -4.15 -8.98
N ASP A 338 -14.22 -3.79 -9.75
CA ASP A 338 -13.01 -4.57 -9.98
C ASP A 338 -11.76 -3.92 -9.36
N ILE A 339 -11.91 -2.94 -8.47
CA ILE A 339 -10.78 -2.22 -7.87
C ILE A 339 -10.80 -2.36 -6.34
N VAL A 340 -9.62 -2.71 -5.79
CA VAL A 340 -9.34 -2.66 -4.35
C VAL A 340 -8.09 -1.83 -4.13
N GLY A 341 -8.18 -0.84 -3.24
CA GLY A 341 -7.05 -0.06 -2.78
C GLY A 341 -6.56 -0.51 -1.40
N LEU A 342 -5.27 -0.32 -1.14
CA LEU A 342 -4.63 -0.62 0.15
C LEU A 342 -3.56 0.43 0.45
N THR A 343 -3.58 1.01 1.66
CA THR A 343 -2.45 1.80 2.15
C THR A 343 -1.41 0.90 2.80
N VAL A 344 -0.13 1.19 2.56
CA VAL A 344 1.00 0.51 3.18
C VAL A 344 1.96 1.54 3.77
N SER A 345 2.49 1.28 4.96
CA SER A 345 3.53 2.09 5.58
C SER A 345 4.63 1.16 6.07
N GLU A 346 5.88 1.52 5.89
CA GLU A 346 7.03 0.68 6.21
C GLU A 346 7.13 0.32 7.70
N PHE A 347 6.60 1.17 8.57
CA PHE A 347 6.43 0.99 10.01
C PHE A 347 5.47 2.06 10.57
N GLY A 348 5.18 2.00 11.86
CA GLY A 348 4.43 3.03 12.59
C GLY A 348 5.31 3.95 13.41
N ARG A 349 4.70 4.62 14.38
CA ARG A 349 5.38 5.53 15.31
C ARG A 349 5.25 5.06 16.75
N LYS A 350 6.18 5.49 17.63
CA LYS A 350 6.13 5.21 19.07
C LYS A 350 4.81 5.66 19.69
N ALA A 351 4.43 5.02 20.80
CA ALA A 351 3.31 5.51 21.61
C ALA A 351 3.55 6.92 22.14
N GLN A 352 4.77 7.18 22.62
CA GLN A 352 5.14 8.47 23.19
C GLN A 352 5.54 9.49 22.13
N GLU A 353 5.08 10.74 22.32
CA GLU A 353 5.60 11.89 21.57
C GLU A 353 7.05 12.19 21.93
N ASN A 354 7.76 12.88 21.05
CA ASN A 354 9.10 13.41 21.32
C ASN A 354 9.08 14.90 21.71
N GLY A 355 10.24 15.45 22.05
CA GLY A 355 10.38 16.85 22.47
C GLY A 355 10.22 17.91 21.36
N SER A 356 9.90 17.51 20.13
CA SER A 356 9.82 18.39 18.95
C SER A 356 8.42 18.43 18.32
N ASN A 357 7.37 18.16 19.09
CA ASN A 357 5.99 18.02 18.63
C ASN A 357 5.87 17.02 17.47
N GLY A 358 6.52 15.87 17.60
CA GLY A 358 6.55 14.80 16.63
C GLY A 358 6.68 13.44 17.30
N THR A 359 7.01 12.43 16.51
CA THR A 359 7.16 11.04 16.98
C THR A 359 8.38 10.39 16.34
N ASP A 360 9.03 9.51 17.08
CA ASP A 360 10.10 8.66 16.55
C ASP A 360 9.54 7.38 15.96
N HIS A 361 10.38 6.61 15.24
CA HIS A 361 10.00 5.36 14.60
C HIS A 361 9.48 4.33 15.59
N GLY A 362 8.33 3.76 15.26
CA GLY A 362 7.66 2.67 15.97
C GLY A 362 7.58 1.41 15.12
N GLN A 363 6.68 0.51 15.50
CA GLN A 363 6.58 -0.80 14.87
C GLN A 363 5.30 -0.97 14.05
N VAL A 364 4.14 -0.73 14.65
CA VAL A 364 2.85 -1.01 14.04
C VAL A 364 2.12 0.25 13.58
N ALA A 365 1.41 0.15 12.46
CA ALA A 365 0.55 1.20 11.93
C ALA A 365 -0.79 0.61 11.48
N PRO A 366 -1.87 1.38 11.41
CA PRO A 366 -3.09 0.94 10.74
C PRO A 366 -2.88 0.89 9.23
N ALA A 367 -3.59 -0.03 8.58
CA ALA A 367 -3.75 -0.06 7.14
C ALA A 367 -5.23 0.16 6.78
N PHE A 368 -5.48 0.87 5.69
CA PHE A 368 -6.78 1.07 5.11
C PHE A 368 -6.93 0.22 3.85
N VAL A 369 -8.00 -0.56 3.77
CA VAL A 369 -8.42 -1.23 2.52
C VAL A 369 -9.71 -0.57 2.07
N PHE A 370 -9.78 -0.17 0.82
CA PHE A 370 -10.93 0.55 0.30
C PHE A 370 -11.37 0.05 -1.08
N GLY A 371 -12.64 0.20 -1.38
CA GLY A 371 -13.26 -0.27 -2.63
C GLY A 371 -14.63 -0.91 -2.40
N LYS A 372 -15.44 -1.04 -3.45
CA LYS A 372 -16.73 -1.74 -3.37
C LYS A 372 -16.61 -3.24 -3.04
N PRO A 373 -15.55 -3.97 -3.49
CA PRO A 373 -15.45 -5.40 -3.26
C PRO A 373 -15.11 -5.82 -1.83
N ILE A 374 -15.01 -4.91 -0.88
CA ILE A 374 -14.57 -5.23 0.49
C ILE A 374 -15.73 -5.43 1.47
N ASN A 375 -15.46 -6.13 2.57
CA ASN A 375 -16.27 -6.07 3.77
C ASN A 375 -15.76 -4.94 4.65
N SER A 376 -16.51 -3.87 4.80
CA SER A 376 -16.15 -2.69 5.59
C SER A 376 -15.97 -3.01 7.08
N GLY A 377 -15.68 -1.99 7.88
CA GLY A 377 -15.58 -2.07 9.33
C GLY A 377 -14.13 -2.10 9.83
N VAL A 378 -13.92 -2.57 11.05
CA VAL A 378 -12.63 -2.56 11.73
C VAL A 378 -12.17 -3.97 12.05
N SER A 379 -10.90 -4.26 11.84
CA SER A 379 -10.22 -5.47 12.30
C SER A 379 -9.11 -5.11 13.28
N GLY A 380 -8.99 -5.90 14.33
CA GLY A 380 -8.07 -5.64 15.44
C GLY A 380 -8.70 -4.84 16.58
N VAL A 381 -7.96 -4.74 17.66
CA VAL A 381 -8.33 -4.03 18.88
C VAL A 381 -7.42 -2.84 19.10
N ASN A 382 -7.82 -1.92 19.97
CA ASN A 382 -6.96 -0.82 20.37
C ASN A 382 -5.63 -1.34 20.95
N VAL A 383 -4.58 -0.54 20.77
CA VAL A 383 -3.26 -0.86 21.32
C VAL A 383 -3.30 -0.94 22.86
N ASP A 384 -2.46 -1.80 23.42
CA ASP A 384 -2.23 -1.85 24.86
C ASP A 384 -1.07 -0.91 25.24
N PHE A 385 -1.39 0.25 25.82
CA PHE A 385 -0.37 1.21 26.25
C PHE A 385 0.51 0.70 27.39
N SER A 386 0.13 -0.38 28.09
CA SER A 386 0.98 -0.99 29.11
C SER A 386 2.25 -1.62 28.53
N GLU A 387 2.27 -1.92 27.22
CA GLU A 387 3.47 -2.36 26.51
C GLU A 387 4.51 -1.24 26.38
N ALA A 388 4.04 0.02 26.26
CA ALA A 388 4.89 1.17 25.96
C ALA A 388 5.60 1.67 27.22
N THR A 389 6.75 1.09 27.52
CA THR A 389 7.54 1.39 28.72
C THR A 389 8.89 2.01 28.37
N ALA A 390 9.57 2.60 29.34
CA ALA A 390 10.91 3.13 29.14
C ALA A 390 11.94 2.04 28.74
N SER A 391 11.71 0.79 29.14
CA SER A 391 12.62 -0.33 28.83
C SER A 391 12.62 -0.71 27.35
N ASN A 392 11.50 -0.54 26.65
CA ASN A 392 11.38 -0.76 25.20
C ASN A 392 11.30 0.54 24.41
N ASN A 393 11.67 1.67 25.03
CA ASN A 393 11.64 2.99 24.40
C ASN A 393 10.23 3.38 23.92
N PHE A 394 9.21 3.05 24.71
CA PHE A 394 7.81 3.38 24.47
C PHE A 394 7.23 2.84 23.14
N GLN A 395 7.64 1.63 22.76
CA GLN A 395 7.13 0.93 21.58
C GLN A 395 5.83 0.19 21.90
N ILE A 396 4.93 0.17 20.90
CA ILE A 396 3.86 -0.85 20.81
C ILE A 396 4.42 -1.95 19.92
N GLU A 397 4.65 -3.12 20.49
CA GLU A 397 5.33 -4.24 19.81
C GLU A 397 4.36 -5.34 19.36
N SER A 398 3.14 -5.33 19.87
CA SER A 398 2.11 -6.31 19.52
C SER A 398 1.59 -6.11 18.09
N VAL A 399 2.12 -6.92 17.18
CA VAL A 399 1.61 -7.03 15.80
C VAL A 399 0.34 -7.86 15.82
N GLN A 400 -0.81 -7.25 15.56
CA GLN A 400 -2.08 -7.98 15.49
C GLN A 400 -2.27 -8.64 14.13
N PHE A 401 -1.82 -7.97 13.07
CA PHE A 401 -1.88 -8.48 11.69
C PHE A 401 -0.52 -8.34 11.03
N ASP A 402 0.00 -9.46 10.58
CA ASP A 402 1.18 -9.45 9.71
C ASP A 402 0.78 -8.89 8.34
N TYR A 403 1.51 -7.88 7.84
CA TYR A 403 1.21 -7.26 6.54
C TYR A 403 1.11 -8.29 5.41
N ARG A 404 1.87 -9.41 5.50
CA ARG A 404 1.83 -10.51 4.54
C ARG A 404 0.48 -11.23 4.50
N GLN A 405 -0.24 -11.28 5.64
CA GLN A 405 -1.60 -11.84 5.68
C GLN A 405 -2.59 -10.97 4.91
N THR A 406 -2.48 -9.64 5.05
CA THR A 406 -3.30 -8.68 4.30
C THR A 406 -3.06 -8.82 2.80
N LEU A 407 -1.80 -8.86 2.38
CA LEU A 407 -1.43 -9.03 0.97
C LEU A 407 -1.87 -10.40 0.44
N ALA A 408 -1.67 -11.48 1.20
CA ALA A 408 -2.11 -12.82 0.81
C ALA A 408 -3.63 -12.91 0.63
N THR A 409 -4.40 -12.24 1.50
CA THR A 409 -5.86 -12.17 1.37
C THR A 409 -6.28 -11.48 0.07
N ILE A 410 -5.66 -10.34 -0.26
CA ILE A 410 -5.94 -9.64 -1.52
C ILE A 410 -5.59 -10.51 -2.73
N MET A 411 -4.42 -11.12 -2.75
CA MET A 411 -4.00 -11.98 -3.87
C MET A 411 -4.88 -13.21 -4.03
N GLN A 412 -5.26 -13.85 -2.93
CA GLN A 412 -6.04 -15.09 -2.97
C GLN A 412 -7.53 -14.84 -3.19
N ASP A 413 -8.13 -13.96 -2.37
CA ASP A 413 -9.57 -13.79 -2.34
C ASP A 413 -10.04 -12.77 -3.41
N PHE A 414 -9.18 -11.84 -3.83
CA PHE A 414 -9.52 -10.83 -4.82
C PHE A 414 -8.89 -11.09 -6.20
N LEU A 415 -7.60 -11.40 -6.31
CA LEU A 415 -6.98 -11.72 -7.59
C LEU A 415 -7.09 -13.20 -7.99
N GLY A 416 -7.66 -14.06 -7.15
CA GLY A 416 -7.98 -15.44 -7.47
C GLY A 416 -6.79 -16.40 -7.50
N SER A 417 -5.70 -16.10 -6.80
CA SER A 417 -4.57 -17.02 -6.71
C SER A 417 -4.94 -18.24 -5.85
N ASN A 418 -4.61 -19.43 -6.32
CA ASN A 418 -4.84 -20.71 -5.63
C ASN A 418 -3.73 -21.05 -4.62
#